data_247561110ec561f7872344d86fbbb93d
#
_entry.id   247561110ec561f7872344d86fbbb93d
#
_cell.length_a   1.000
_cell.length_b   1.000
_cell.length_c   1.000
_cell.angle_alpha   90.00
_cell.angle_beta   90.00
_cell.angle_gamma   90.00
#
_symmetry.space_group_name_H-M   'P 1'
#
loop_
_entity.id
_entity.type
_entity.pdbx_description
1 polymer ?
#
loop_
_entity_poly.entity_id
_entity_poly.type
_entity_poly.pdbx_seq_one_letter_code
_entity_poly.pdbx_strand_id
1 'polypeptide(L)'
;MLVKPDEFISTAEAYKNVHPRSSEYHLPDIFMRSVRQWKGRMVNDFEESVFPIHPVVEGIRDQMYMLGAHYSAMSGSGSTVFGLFPNKPILGNVFADHFLWQVEL
;
A
#
# COMPACT_ATOMS: atom_id res chain seq x y z
N MET A 1 -8.41 2.75 5.00
CA MET A 1 -9.00 1.58 4.30
C MET A 1 -7.95 0.49 4.18
N LEU A 2 -8.35 -0.73 4.46
CA LEU A 2 -7.51 -1.92 4.27
C LEU A 2 -8.18 -2.84 3.27
N VAL A 3 -7.44 -3.34 2.30
CA VAL A 3 -7.91 -4.34 1.34
C VAL A 3 -6.93 -5.50 1.34
N LYS A 4 -7.43 -6.70 1.58
CA LYS A 4 -6.62 -7.91 1.55
C LYS A 4 -7.10 -8.81 0.42
N PRO A 5 -6.32 -8.97 -0.64
CA PRO A 5 -6.67 -9.92 -1.70
C PRO A 5 -6.48 -11.36 -1.22
N ASP A 6 -7.09 -12.30 -1.94
CA ASP A 6 -6.91 -13.72 -1.68
C ASP A 6 -5.58 -14.18 -2.29
N GLU A 7 -4.49 -13.63 -1.78
CA GLU A 7 -3.13 -13.94 -2.20
C GLU A 7 -2.28 -14.20 -0.98
N PHE A 8 -1.60 -15.34 -0.96
CA PHE A 8 -0.66 -15.66 0.09
C PHE A 8 0.75 -15.32 -0.37
N ILE A 9 1.46 -14.55 0.45
CA ILE A 9 2.86 -14.21 0.21
C ILE A 9 3.69 -14.80 1.34
N SER A 10 4.54 -15.76 1.01
CA SER A 10 5.41 -16.35 2.01
C SER A 10 6.49 -15.35 2.44
N THR A 11 7.00 -15.53 3.64
CA THR A 11 8.12 -14.71 4.13
C THR A 11 9.32 -14.82 3.18
N ALA A 12 9.60 -16.03 2.68
CA ALA A 12 10.70 -16.26 1.75
C ALA A 12 10.53 -15.45 0.47
N GLU A 13 9.30 -15.40 -0.11
CA GLU A 13 9.02 -14.59 -1.30
C GLU A 13 9.26 -13.12 -1.02
N ALA A 14 8.74 -12.62 0.11
CA ALA A 14 8.86 -11.21 0.45
C ALA A 14 10.31 -10.77 0.59
N TYR A 15 11.16 -11.61 1.18
CA TYR A 15 12.57 -11.28 1.41
C TYR A 15 13.47 -11.59 0.23
N LYS A 16 13.04 -12.40 -0.73
CA LYS A 16 13.90 -12.93 -1.81
C LYS A 16 14.60 -11.85 -2.62
N ASN A 17 13.88 -10.82 -3.01
CA ASN A 17 14.40 -9.76 -3.88
C ASN A 17 14.40 -8.40 -3.20
N VAL A 18 14.24 -8.36 -1.89
CA VAL A 18 14.25 -7.08 -1.18
C VAL A 18 15.70 -6.59 -1.05
N HIS A 19 15.90 -5.32 -1.37
CA HIS A 19 17.19 -4.66 -1.26
C HIS A 19 17.05 -3.50 -0.27
N PRO A 20 17.32 -3.74 1.04
CA PRO A 20 17.23 -2.67 2.02
C PRO A 20 18.14 -1.52 1.62
N ARG A 21 17.63 -0.32 1.67
CA ARG A 21 18.37 0.88 1.31
C ARG A 21 17.97 2.03 2.22
N SER A 22 18.92 2.95 2.39
CA SER A 22 18.66 4.15 3.16
C SER A 22 17.60 4.99 2.44
N SER A 23 16.67 5.54 3.22
CA SER A 23 15.69 6.47 2.68
C SER A 23 16.40 7.75 2.23
N GLU A 24 16.00 8.32 1.10
CA GLU A 24 16.43 9.63 0.66
C GLU A 24 15.90 10.73 1.58
N TYR A 25 14.86 10.42 2.32
CA TYR A 25 14.17 11.36 3.19
C TYR A 25 14.27 10.91 4.63
N HIS A 26 14.49 11.86 5.51
CA HIS A 26 14.48 11.59 6.94
C HIS A 26 13.06 11.31 7.41
N LEU A 27 12.80 10.10 7.94
CA LEU A 27 11.44 9.67 8.30
C LEU A 27 10.71 10.62 9.27
N PRO A 28 11.36 11.13 10.34
CA PRO A 28 10.66 12.11 11.20
C PRO A 28 10.16 13.33 10.44
N ASP A 29 10.92 13.81 9.44
CA ASP A 29 10.48 14.94 8.62
C ASP A 29 9.29 14.56 7.75
N ILE A 30 9.26 13.32 7.23
CA ILE A 30 8.14 12.83 6.44
C ILE A 30 6.87 12.80 7.29
N PHE A 31 6.94 12.29 8.51
CA PHE A 31 5.80 12.22 9.41
C PHE A 31 5.26 13.61 9.81
N MET A 32 6.11 14.63 9.77
CA MET A 32 5.69 16.02 10.03
C MET A 32 4.95 16.64 8.85
N ARG A 33 5.00 16.01 7.68
CA ARG A 33 4.33 16.50 6.47
C ARG A 33 2.89 16.01 6.42
N SER A 34 2.06 16.65 5.61
CA SER A 34 0.72 16.16 5.36
C SER A 34 0.78 14.82 4.61
N VAL A 35 -0.25 13.98 4.79
CA VAL A 35 -0.32 12.67 4.16
C VAL A 35 -0.18 12.75 2.63
N ARG A 36 -0.68 13.83 2.02
CA ARG A 36 -0.57 14.03 0.56
C ARG A 36 0.87 14.06 0.08
N GLN A 37 1.81 14.41 0.95
CA GLN A 37 3.22 14.53 0.61
C GLN A 37 3.99 13.24 0.80
N TRP A 38 3.34 12.19 1.30
CA TRP A 38 4.01 10.91 1.57
C TRP A 38 4.29 10.11 0.30
N LYS A 39 3.48 10.28 -0.75
CA LYS A 39 3.66 9.54 -2.00
C LYS A 39 5.06 9.82 -2.57
N GLY A 40 5.80 8.74 -2.84
CA GLY A 40 7.16 8.82 -3.35
C GLY A 40 8.24 9.13 -2.30
N ARG A 41 7.83 9.49 -1.07
CA ARG A 41 8.77 9.77 0.02
C ARG A 41 8.78 8.68 1.08
N MET A 42 7.61 8.08 1.34
CA MET A 42 7.49 6.94 2.26
C MET A 42 7.34 5.70 1.40
N VAL A 43 8.30 4.78 1.49
CA VAL A 43 8.39 3.62 0.61
C VAL A 43 8.43 2.35 1.45
N ASN A 44 7.68 1.33 1.02
CA ASN A 44 7.77 -0.01 1.59
C ASN A 44 8.67 -0.85 0.70
N ASP A 45 9.85 -1.20 1.20
CA ASP A 45 10.85 -1.92 0.43
C ASP A 45 10.37 -3.31 -0.03
N PHE A 46 9.41 -3.91 0.67
CA PHE A 46 8.85 -5.20 0.25
C PHE A 46 8.05 -5.11 -1.05
N GLU A 47 7.54 -3.93 -1.41
CA GLU A 47 6.80 -3.77 -2.66
C GLU A 47 7.66 -4.12 -3.88
N GLU A 48 8.92 -3.79 -3.84
CA GLU A 48 9.87 -4.10 -4.91
C GLU A 48 9.97 -5.61 -5.15
N SER A 49 9.87 -6.41 -4.08
CA SER A 49 9.94 -7.87 -4.15
C SER A 49 8.60 -8.50 -4.53
N VAL A 50 7.51 -7.96 -3.99
CA VAL A 50 6.18 -8.58 -4.05
C VAL A 50 5.43 -8.25 -5.34
N PHE A 51 5.45 -6.99 -5.76
CA PHE A 51 4.62 -6.54 -6.87
C PHE A 51 4.88 -7.27 -8.19
N PRO A 52 6.13 -7.57 -8.58
CA PRO A 52 6.35 -8.31 -9.83
C PRO A 52 5.76 -9.71 -9.83
N ILE A 53 5.68 -10.35 -8.66
CA ILE A 53 5.17 -11.72 -8.53
C ILE A 53 3.66 -11.72 -8.27
N HIS A 54 3.17 -10.70 -7.58
CA HIS A 54 1.76 -10.56 -7.21
C HIS A 54 1.18 -9.25 -7.74
N PRO A 55 0.96 -9.14 -9.06
CA PRO A 55 0.50 -7.88 -9.65
C PRO A 55 -0.88 -7.43 -9.16
N VAL A 56 -1.70 -8.33 -8.61
CA VAL A 56 -2.99 -7.94 -8.04
C VAL A 56 -2.80 -7.00 -6.84
N VAL A 57 -1.74 -7.18 -6.08
CA VAL A 57 -1.43 -6.34 -4.91
C VAL A 57 -1.08 -4.93 -5.36
N GLU A 58 -0.22 -4.81 -6.37
CA GLU A 58 0.11 -3.51 -6.97
C GLU A 58 -1.13 -2.84 -7.53
N GLY A 59 -1.98 -3.61 -8.22
CA GLY A 59 -3.22 -3.11 -8.79
C GLY A 59 -4.15 -2.50 -7.74
N ILE A 60 -4.24 -3.11 -6.57
CA ILE A 60 -5.04 -2.57 -5.46
C ILE A 60 -4.48 -1.24 -5.00
N ARG A 61 -3.16 -1.14 -4.84
CA ARG A 61 -2.52 0.12 -4.46
C ARG A 61 -2.86 1.23 -5.45
N ASP A 62 -2.69 0.94 -6.73
CA ASP A 62 -2.93 1.93 -7.78
C ASP A 62 -4.40 2.31 -7.85
N GLN A 63 -5.29 1.34 -7.66
CA GLN A 63 -6.73 1.58 -7.65
C GLN A 63 -7.13 2.51 -6.50
N MET A 64 -6.50 2.37 -5.33
CA MET A 64 -6.76 3.28 -4.22
C MET A 64 -6.38 4.72 -4.57
N TYR A 65 -5.25 4.93 -5.25
CA TYR A 65 -4.89 6.26 -5.72
C TYR A 65 -5.93 6.80 -6.70
N MET A 66 -6.43 5.98 -7.60
CA MET A 66 -7.45 6.38 -8.55
C MET A 66 -8.76 6.76 -7.86
N LEU A 67 -9.05 6.14 -6.72
CA LEU A 67 -10.24 6.45 -5.90
C LEU A 67 -10.06 7.70 -5.04
N GLY A 68 -8.89 8.31 -5.06
CA GLY A 68 -8.65 9.56 -4.35
C GLY A 68 -7.80 9.45 -3.10
N ALA A 69 -7.13 8.32 -2.87
CA ALA A 69 -6.23 8.19 -1.73
C ALA A 69 -5.11 9.22 -1.82
N HIS A 70 -4.79 9.85 -0.69
CA HIS A 70 -3.60 10.69 -0.60
C HIS A 70 -2.34 9.84 -0.52
N TYR A 71 -2.45 8.64 0.06
CA TYR A 71 -1.35 7.69 0.15
C TYR A 71 -1.90 6.29 0.16
N SER A 72 -1.23 5.38 -0.54
CA SER A 72 -1.57 3.97 -0.59
C SER A 72 -0.29 3.15 -0.69
N ALA A 73 -0.22 2.06 0.06
CA ALA A 73 0.95 1.18 0.06
C ALA A 73 0.57 -0.20 0.59
N MET A 74 1.41 -1.17 0.28
CA MET A 74 1.32 -2.49 0.88
C MET A 74 1.71 -2.39 2.35
N SER A 75 1.01 -3.14 3.20
CA SER A 75 1.29 -3.19 4.64
C SER A 75 2.31 -4.29 4.92
N GLY A 76 3.46 -3.92 5.49
CA GLY A 76 4.51 -4.87 5.83
C GLY A 76 4.95 -5.68 4.62
N SER A 77 5.00 -7.02 4.75
CA SER A 77 5.37 -7.94 3.68
C SER A 77 4.18 -8.39 2.82
N GLY A 78 3.04 -7.79 3.00
CA GLY A 78 1.83 -8.06 2.22
C GLY A 78 0.96 -9.14 2.84
N SER A 79 -0.08 -9.48 2.19
CA SER A 79 -0.62 -8.96 0.92
C SER A 79 -1.56 -7.77 1.11
N THR A 80 -1.84 -7.39 2.34
CA THR A 80 -2.75 -6.29 2.65
C THR A 80 -2.22 -4.97 2.12
N VAL A 81 -3.10 -4.19 1.50
CA VAL A 81 -2.81 -2.84 1.03
C VAL A 81 -3.67 -1.87 1.84
N PHE A 82 -3.07 -0.77 2.27
CA PHE A 82 -3.83 0.28 2.96
C PHE A 82 -3.87 1.55 2.12
N GLY A 83 -4.89 2.35 2.39
CA GLY A 83 -5.03 3.66 1.77
C GLY A 83 -5.55 4.67 2.78
N LEU A 84 -5.01 5.88 2.70
CA LEU A 84 -5.42 7.02 3.52
C LEU A 84 -6.16 8.01 2.63
N PHE A 85 -7.43 8.24 2.93
CA PHE A 85 -8.32 9.05 2.10
C PHE A 85 -8.77 10.30 2.86
N PRO A 86 -8.84 11.46 2.18
CA PRO A 86 -9.39 12.67 2.81
C PRO A 86 -10.89 12.57 3.02
N ASN A 87 -11.58 11.82 2.16
CA ASN A 87 -13.02 11.62 2.22
C ASN A 87 -13.32 10.15 1.94
N LYS A 88 -14.48 9.67 2.41
CA LYS A 88 -14.90 8.29 2.17
C LYS A 88 -15.05 8.04 0.66
N PRO A 89 -14.31 7.09 0.09
CA PRO A 89 -14.39 6.83 -1.35
C PRO A 89 -15.67 6.10 -1.73
N ILE A 90 -16.07 6.26 -3.00
CA ILE A 90 -17.18 5.50 -3.59
C ILE A 90 -16.55 4.30 -4.29
N LEU A 91 -16.75 3.10 -3.72
CA LEU A 91 -16.03 1.91 -4.17
C LEU A 91 -16.73 1.13 -5.28
N GLY A 92 -18.06 1.14 -5.32
CA GLY A 92 -18.78 0.25 -6.22
C GLY A 92 -18.33 -1.20 -6.01
N ASN A 93 -17.96 -1.89 -7.10
CA ASN A 93 -17.53 -3.28 -7.06
C ASN A 93 -16.01 -3.46 -7.17
N VAL A 94 -15.23 -2.40 -7.02
CA VAL A 94 -13.79 -2.42 -7.29
C VAL A 94 -13.07 -3.48 -6.47
N PHE A 95 -13.45 -3.65 -5.21
CA PHE A 95 -12.82 -4.62 -4.31
C PHE A 95 -13.75 -5.74 -3.88
N ALA A 96 -14.75 -6.07 -4.73
CA ALA A 96 -15.79 -7.03 -4.37
C ALA A 96 -15.24 -8.43 -4.03
N ASP A 97 -14.12 -8.83 -4.65
CA ASP A 97 -13.51 -10.15 -4.45
C ASP A 97 -12.47 -10.18 -3.34
N HIS A 98 -12.36 -9.08 -2.58
CA HIS A 98 -11.34 -8.96 -1.55
C HIS A 98 -11.95 -8.66 -0.19
N PHE A 99 -11.21 -9.01 0.86
CA PHE A 99 -11.57 -8.55 2.20
C PHE A 99 -11.34 -7.04 2.29
N LEU A 100 -12.35 -6.33 2.74
CA LEU A 100 -12.32 -4.86 2.82
C LEU A 100 -12.69 -4.41 4.22
N TRP A 101 -11.90 -3.49 4.77
CA TRP A 101 -12.17 -2.87 6.07
C TRP A 101 -11.91 -1.37 5.99
N GLN A 102 -12.84 -0.60 6.50
CA GLN A 102 -12.74 0.86 6.53
C GLN A 102 -12.98 1.37 7.94
N VAL A 103 -12.25 2.40 8.29
CA VAL A 103 -12.46 3.09 9.56
C VAL A 103 -12.24 4.58 9.34
N GLU A 104 -13.03 5.38 10.03
CA GLU A 104 -12.87 6.82 10.07
C GLU A 104 -12.02 7.17 11.29
N LEU A 105 -10.97 7.94 11.06
CA LEU A 105 -10.03 8.35 12.11
C LEU A 105 -10.38 9.69 12.69
#